data_81b8ee68aa4fc9fc4c8b81ae05e2c68e
#
_entry.id   81b8ee68aa4fc9fc4c8b81ae05e2c68e
#
_cell.length_a   1.000
_cell.length_b   1.000
_cell.length_c   1.000
_cell.angle_alpha   90.00
_cell.angle_beta   90.00
_cell.angle_gamma   90.00
#
_symmetry.space_group_name_H-M   'P 1'
#
loop_
_entity.id
_entity.type
_entity.pdbx_description
1 polymer ?
#
loop_
_entity_poly.entity_id
_entity_poly.type
_entity_poly.pdbx_seq_one_letter_code
_entity_poly.pdbx_strand_id
1 'polypeptide(L)'
;MARDVIVVGGGNAGLVAAISARESGASVLLLEKAAEWRRGGNTRHTRDIRYAHPPGEPYTTGEAYPVEELLDDLRRVGAGQSNAQMAELVVEQSQTVAEWMTQHGVRWQQPLTGTLHLGRTNRFFLGGGKALVNTYYEMAQRLGVRVEYDAAVSSVEVRNGCATGVRLADGSVKKADAVVLTSGGFEANIDWLKRYWGDAADNYVVRGTPENDGRVLASLLEQGAASAGDPKGFHAVAVDARAPKFDGGIATRLDSVPFGIVLNKHGQRFYDEGEDFWPKRYAIWGRLIAEQPDQIAYSIVDARTIDCFLTSLYKPFEATTIEDLAAAMGLDPATVACTVRGYNKRIRPGGRFDPATLDDCSTDGLKLPKSHWAQPIDAPPFYGYALRPGVTFTYMGLAIDRDCRVLMQDGAALQNVFAAGEIMSGNVLSSGYLGGFGLTIGTVFGRIAGMEAAALTRTLSQR
;
A
#
# COMPACT_ATOMS: atom_id res chain seq x y z
N MET A 1 -21.12 -17.20 -25.48
CA MET A 1 -21.30 -15.79 -25.87
C MET A 1 -20.06 -15.02 -25.37
N ALA A 2 -19.47 -14.12 -26.17
CA ALA A 2 -18.44 -13.21 -25.72
C ALA A 2 -19.00 -12.37 -24.57
N ARG A 3 -18.15 -11.96 -23.64
CA ARG A 3 -18.49 -11.01 -22.59
C ARG A 3 -18.08 -9.64 -23.05
N ASP A 4 -18.91 -8.62 -22.82
CA ASP A 4 -18.60 -7.26 -23.22
C ASP A 4 -17.31 -6.78 -22.51
N VAL A 5 -17.21 -6.99 -21.19
CA VAL A 5 -16.05 -6.62 -20.40
C VAL A 5 -15.55 -7.79 -19.55
N ILE A 6 -14.25 -8.08 -19.63
CA ILE A 6 -13.55 -8.93 -18.64
C ILE A 6 -12.75 -8.05 -17.71
N VAL A 7 -12.94 -8.24 -16.39
CA VAL A 7 -12.14 -7.64 -15.33
C VAL A 7 -11.22 -8.70 -14.74
N VAL A 8 -9.92 -8.44 -14.71
CA VAL A 8 -8.89 -9.37 -14.23
C VAL A 8 -8.39 -8.95 -12.85
N GLY A 9 -8.77 -9.73 -11.82
CA GLY A 9 -8.46 -9.47 -10.41
C GLY A 9 -9.63 -8.86 -9.64
N GLY A 10 -9.96 -9.46 -8.50
CA GLY A 10 -11.12 -9.12 -7.65
C GLY A 10 -10.75 -8.33 -6.39
N GLY A 11 -9.70 -7.51 -6.43
CA GLY A 11 -9.40 -6.51 -5.41
C GLY A 11 -10.29 -5.26 -5.53
N ASN A 12 -9.99 -4.22 -4.74
CA ASN A 12 -10.77 -2.96 -4.76
C ASN A 12 -10.93 -2.39 -6.18
N ALA A 13 -9.84 -2.22 -6.91
CA ALA A 13 -9.88 -1.65 -8.26
C ALA A 13 -10.76 -2.46 -9.22
N GLY A 14 -10.66 -3.80 -9.15
CA GLY A 14 -11.43 -4.69 -10.02
C GLY A 14 -12.91 -4.72 -9.69
N LEU A 15 -13.26 -4.76 -8.42
CA LEU A 15 -14.66 -4.73 -7.99
C LEU A 15 -15.30 -3.39 -8.33
N VAL A 16 -14.59 -2.27 -8.12
CA VAL A 16 -15.04 -0.94 -8.51
C VAL A 16 -15.23 -0.84 -10.02
N ALA A 17 -14.26 -1.35 -10.81
CA ALA A 17 -14.38 -1.36 -12.27
C ALA A 17 -15.55 -2.23 -12.75
N ALA A 18 -15.74 -3.40 -12.16
CA ALA A 18 -16.85 -4.30 -12.51
C ALA A 18 -18.22 -3.68 -12.18
N ILE A 19 -18.37 -3.05 -11.02
CA ILE A 19 -19.59 -2.34 -10.62
C ILE A 19 -19.86 -1.19 -11.59
N SER A 20 -18.87 -0.32 -11.83
CA SER A 20 -19.03 0.84 -12.70
C SER A 20 -19.34 0.46 -14.15
N ALA A 21 -18.74 -0.61 -14.67
CA ALA A 21 -19.06 -1.13 -16.00
C ALA A 21 -20.50 -1.69 -16.06
N ARG A 22 -20.95 -2.38 -15.03
CA ARG A 22 -22.35 -2.88 -14.95
C ARG A 22 -23.35 -1.74 -14.88
N GLU A 23 -23.13 -0.74 -14.06
CA GLU A 23 -23.98 0.45 -13.96
C GLU A 23 -24.03 1.22 -15.27
N SER A 24 -22.94 1.16 -16.05
CA SER A 24 -22.85 1.72 -17.40
C SER A 24 -23.48 0.81 -18.47
N GLY A 25 -24.08 -0.34 -18.12
CA GLY A 25 -24.87 -1.20 -19.01
C GLY A 25 -24.12 -2.38 -19.66
N ALA A 26 -22.81 -2.55 -19.43
CA ALA A 26 -22.04 -3.67 -19.99
C ALA A 26 -22.34 -5.00 -19.28
N SER A 27 -22.22 -6.14 -19.95
CA SER A 27 -22.11 -7.43 -19.29
C SER A 27 -20.69 -7.66 -18.81
N VAL A 28 -20.51 -8.14 -17.57
CA VAL A 28 -19.19 -8.22 -16.93
C VAL A 28 -18.89 -9.62 -16.43
N LEU A 29 -17.68 -10.10 -16.76
CA LEU A 29 -17.05 -11.27 -16.15
C LEU A 29 -15.83 -10.82 -15.34
N LEU A 30 -15.84 -11.06 -14.03
CA LEU A 30 -14.70 -10.86 -13.16
C LEU A 30 -13.97 -12.18 -12.94
N LEU A 31 -12.67 -12.20 -13.20
CA LEU A 31 -11.80 -13.35 -13.02
C LEU A 31 -10.90 -13.10 -11.78
N GLU A 32 -11.10 -13.90 -10.74
CA GLU A 32 -10.30 -13.86 -9.51
C GLU A 32 -9.40 -15.10 -9.45
N LYS A 33 -8.10 -14.87 -9.27
CA LYS A 33 -7.11 -15.94 -9.19
C LYS A 33 -7.25 -16.77 -7.92
N ALA A 34 -7.58 -16.13 -6.81
CA ALA A 34 -7.73 -16.79 -5.52
C ALA A 34 -9.05 -17.58 -5.45
N ALA A 35 -9.05 -18.62 -4.63
CA ALA A 35 -10.28 -19.27 -4.19
C ALA A 35 -11.20 -18.28 -3.46
N GLU A 36 -12.50 -18.50 -3.48
CA GLU A 36 -13.50 -17.58 -2.93
C GLU A 36 -13.21 -17.11 -1.49
N TRP A 37 -12.77 -18.01 -0.62
CA TRP A 37 -12.46 -17.68 0.78
C TRP A 37 -11.23 -16.79 0.97
N ARG A 38 -10.34 -16.71 -0.04
CA ARG A 38 -9.13 -15.87 -0.06
C ARG A 38 -9.22 -14.67 -1.00
N ARG A 39 -10.36 -14.46 -1.65
CA ARG A 39 -10.59 -13.39 -2.63
C ARG A 39 -10.26 -12.00 -2.11
N GLY A 40 -10.01 -11.07 -3.01
CA GLY A 40 -9.89 -9.64 -2.71
C GLY A 40 -8.47 -9.10 -2.64
N GLY A 41 -7.45 -9.90 -2.96
CA GLY A 41 -6.06 -9.46 -3.02
C GLY A 41 -5.60 -8.74 -1.75
N ASN A 42 -4.74 -7.74 -1.88
CA ASN A 42 -4.25 -6.94 -0.75
C ASN A 42 -5.32 -6.03 -0.12
N THR A 43 -6.45 -5.79 -0.81
CA THR A 43 -7.56 -5.00 -0.25
C THR A 43 -8.11 -5.58 1.05
N ARG A 44 -8.09 -6.91 1.20
CA ARG A 44 -8.54 -7.58 2.44
C ARG A 44 -7.72 -7.21 3.69
N HIS A 45 -6.51 -6.68 3.49
CA HIS A 45 -5.59 -6.26 4.56
C HIS A 45 -5.61 -4.76 4.83
N THR A 46 -6.49 -4.00 4.17
CA THR A 46 -6.61 -2.55 4.37
C THR A 46 -7.53 -2.22 5.54
N ARG A 47 -7.51 -0.97 5.99
CA ARG A 47 -8.38 -0.51 7.07
C ARG A 47 -9.03 0.84 6.81
N ASP A 48 -8.48 1.62 5.89
CA ASP A 48 -8.87 3.03 5.67
C ASP A 48 -8.61 3.45 4.22
N ILE A 49 -9.22 4.58 3.84
CA ILE A 49 -9.01 5.25 2.57
C ILE A 49 -8.70 6.73 2.81
N ARG A 50 -7.71 7.27 2.08
CA ARG A 50 -7.32 8.68 2.10
C ARG A 50 -7.94 9.42 0.91
N TYR A 51 -8.50 10.61 1.15
CA TYR A 51 -9.13 11.41 0.11
C TYR A 51 -9.22 12.88 0.52
N ALA A 52 -9.31 13.79 -0.46
CA ALA A 52 -9.52 15.20 -0.19
C ALA A 52 -10.98 15.47 0.20
N HIS A 53 -11.21 16.34 1.21
CA HIS A 53 -12.56 16.66 1.68
C HIS A 53 -12.64 18.04 2.34
N PRO A 54 -13.85 18.68 2.34
CA PRO A 54 -14.11 19.93 3.04
C PRO A 54 -14.14 19.74 4.57
N PRO A 55 -14.25 20.82 5.35
CA PRO A 55 -14.51 20.72 6.78
C PRO A 55 -15.89 20.12 7.08
N GLY A 56 -16.03 19.50 8.24
CA GLY A 56 -17.28 18.86 8.68
C GLY A 56 -17.54 17.50 8.04
N GLU A 57 -16.54 16.90 7.40
CA GLU A 57 -16.66 15.60 6.74
C GLU A 57 -16.97 14.49 7.77
N PRO A 58 -18.07 13.71 7.60
CA PRO A 58 -18.42 12.64 8.53
C PRO A 58 -17.34 11.58 8.66
N TYR A 59 -17.24 10.98 9.85
CA TYR A 59 -16.25 9.93 10.16
C TYR A 59 -14.79 10.38 10.00
N THR A 60 -14.53 11.69 10.07
CA THR A 60 -13.20 12.28 10.23
C THR A 60 -13.19 13.12 11.51
N THR A 61 -12.05 13.75 11.84
CA THR A 61 -11.99 14.71 12.97
C THR A 61 -12.70 16.02 12.69
N GLY A 62 -13.24 16.20 11.48
CA GLY A 62 -14.00 17.38 11.06
C GLY A 62 -13.18 18.52 10.48
N GLU A 63 -11.86 18.48 10.57
CA GLU A 63 -10.98 19.43 9.90
C GLU A 63 -10.90 19.12 8.41
N ALA A 64 -10.75 20.15 7.57
CA ALA A 64 -10.58 19.97 6.13
C ALA A 64 -9.28 19.27 5.78
N TYR A 65 -9.29 18.51 4.69
CA TYR A 65 -8.11 18.04 3.98
C TYR A 65 -8.25 18.39 2.49
N PRO A 66 -7.87 19.62 2.10
CA PRO A 66 -8.15 20.13 0.76
C PRO A 66 -7.29 19.45 -0.32
N VAL A 67 -7.71 19.60 -1.57
CA VAL A 67 -7.05 19.04 -2.76
C VAL A 67 -5.58 19.48 -2.82
N GLU A 68 -5.31 20.75 -2.56
CA GLU A 68 -3.97 21.33 -2.60
C GLU A 68 -3.04 20.66 -1.58
N GLU A 69 -3.53 20.46 -0.35
CA GLU A 69 -2.73 19.80 0.71
C GLU A 69 -2.46 18.33 0.38
N LEU A 70 -3.46 17.59 -0.10
CA LEU A 70 -3.27 16.21 -0.51
C LEU A 70 -2.26 16.10 -1.68
N LEU A 71 -2.34 17.02 -2.63
CA LEU A 71 -1.42 17.05 -3.77
C LEU A 71 0.01 17.38 -3.32
N ASP A 72 0.19 18.32 -2.40
CA ASP A 72 1.49 18.65 -1.82
C ASP A 72 2.06 17.51 -0.98
N ASP A 73 1.23 16.84 -0.18
CA ASP A 73 1.63 15.63 0.55
C ASP A 73 2.10 14.54 -0.41
N LEU A 74 1.38 14.32 -1.52
CA LEU A 74 1.75 13.33 -2.54
C LEU A 74 3.07 13.69 -3.23
N ARG A 75 3.25 14.96 -3.62
CA ARG A 75 4.49 15.46 -4.22
C ARG A 75 5.68 15.29 -3.26
N ARG A 76 5.50 15.62 -1.98
CA ARG A 76 6.53 15.52 -0.96
C ARG A 76 6.98 14.08 -0.74
N VAL A 77 6.05 13.12 -0.52
CA VAL A 77 6.41 11.72 -0.30
C VAL A 77 6.96 11.06 -1.56
N GLY A 78 6.54 11.51 -2.74
CA GLY A 78 7.00 11.06 -4.05
C GLY A 78 8.28 11.73 -4.53
N ALA A 79 8.91 12.62 -3.73
CA ALA A 79 10.08 13.41 -4.14
C ALA A 79 9.91 14.12 -5.50
N GLY A 80 8.70 14.53 -5.85
CA GLY A 80 8.36 15.22 -7.10
C GLY A 80 8.43 14.36 -8.38
N GLN A 81 8.53 13.04 -8.26
CA GLN A 81 8.72 12.13 -9.41
C GLN A 81 7.41 11.55 -9.98
N SER A 82 6.26 11.86 -9.38
CA SER A 82 4.95 11.41 -9.89
C SER A 82 4.61 12.08 -11.22
N ASN A 83 3.86 11.41 -12.09
CA ASN A 83 3.25 12.07 -13.25
C ASN A 83 2.23 13.10 -12.74
N ALA A 84 2.50 14.40 -12.99
CA ALA A 84 1.71 15.49 -12.45
C ALA A 84 0.23 15.41 -12.86
N GLN A 85 -0.06 15.08 -14.12
CA GLN A 85 -1.44 14.99 -14.63
C GLN A 85 -2.22 13.85 -13.97
N MET A 86 -1.57 12.71 -13.73
CA MET A 86 -2.21 11.56 -13.09
C MET A 86 -2.38 11.79 -11.58
N ALA A 87 -1.43 12.48 -10.95
CA ALA A 87 -1.52 12.88 -9.56
C ALA A 87 -2.68 13.88 -9.34
N GLU A 88 -2.79 14.89 -10.18
CA GLU A 88 -3.90 15.84 -10.15
C GLU A 88 -5.25 15.15 -10.38
N LEU A 89 -5.36 14.30 -11.41
CA LEU A 89 -6.58 13.55 -11.70
C LEU A 89 -7.06 12.73 -10.49
N VAL A 90 -6.17 11.94 -9.88
CA VAL A 90 -6.57 11.08 -8.76
C VAL A 90 -6.93 11.89 -7.52
N VAL A 91 -6.23 12.99 -7.25
CA VAL A 91 -6.50 13.84 -6.09
C VAL A 91 -7.82 14.60 -6.25
N GLU A 92 -8.09 15.20 -7.41
CA GLU A 92 -9.35 15.86 -7.71
C GLU A 92 -10.54 14.90 -7.62
N GLN A 93 -10.44 13.73 -8.25
CA GLN A 93 -11.50 12.71 -8.23
C GLN A 93 -11.68 12.05 -6.87
N SER A 94 -10.67 12.14 -5.99
CA SER A 94 -10.75 11.54 -4.65
C SER A 94 -11.87 12.11 -3.80
N GLN A 95 -12.29 13.35 -4.02
CA GLN A 95 -13.35 14.04 -3.27
C GLN A 95 -14.70 13.31 -3.30
N THR A 96 -14.95 12.54 -4.36
CA THR A 96 -16.22 11.80 -4.53
C THR A 96 -16.13 10.33 -4.08
N VAL A 97 -14.94 9.86 -3.69
CA VAL A 97 -14.70 8.44 -3.44
C VAL A 97 -15.49 7.93 -2.24
N ALA A 98 -15.46 8.66 -1.12
CA ALA A 98 -16.11 8.22 0.12
C ALA A 98 -17.64 8.17 -0.02
N GLU A 99 -18.23 9.12 -0.74
CA GLU A 99 -19.67 9.13 -1.05
C GLU A 99 -20.03 7.95 -1.96
N TRP A 100 -19.29 7.76 -3.05
CA TRP A 100 -19.52 6.64 -3.97
C TRP A 100 -19.44 5.30 -3.23
N MET A 101 -18.44 5.10 -2.38
CA MET A 101 -18.30 3.89 -1.56
C MET A 101 -19.50 3.70 -0.63
N THR A 102 -20.00 4.77 0.00
CA THR A 102 -21.18 4.73 0.88
C THR A 102 -22.44 4.31 0.11
N GLN A 103 -22.66 4.86 -1.08
CA GLN A 103 -23.77 4.50 -1.98
C GLN A 103 -23.72 3.02 -2.37
N HIS A 104 -22.52 2.42 -2.42
CA HIS A 104 -22.30 1.00 -2.72
C HIS A 104 -22.21 0.10 -1.47
N GLY A 105 -22.71 0.61 -0.33
CA GLY A 105 -22.92 -0.18 0.88
C GLY A 105 -21.74 -0.24 1.85
N VAL A 106 -20.64 0.47 1.57
CA VAL A 106 -19.50 0.53 2.50
C VAL A 106 -19.90 1.27 3.77
N ARG A 107 -19.56 0.69 4.92
CA ARG A 107 -19.84 1.26 6.23
C ARG A 107 -18.55 1.78 6.86
N TRP A 108 -18.69 2.86 7.62
CA TRP A 108 -17.59 3.58 8.24
C TRP A 108 -17.64 3.45 9.76
N GLN A 109 -16.50 3.50 10.41
CA GLN A 109 -16.37 3.65 11.85
C GLN A 109 -15.90 5.04 12.23
N GLN A 110 -16.04 5.41 13.49
CA GLN A 110 -15.51 6.67 14.02
C GLN A 110 -13.99 6.74 13.81
N PRO A 111 -13.41 7.94 13.64
CA PRO A 111 -11.99 8.10 13.42
C PRO A 111 -11.17 7.50 14.55
N LEU A 112 -10.08 6.86 14.21
CA LEU A 112 -9.09 6.42 15.20
C LEU A 112 -8.35 7.65 15.71
N THR A 113 -8.27 7.77 17.03
CA THR A 113 -7.51 8.81 17.73
C THR A 113 -6.12 8.32 18.10
N GLY A 114 -5.22 9.23 18.46
CA GLY A 114 -3.87 8.92 18.91
C GLY A 114 -2.80 9.08 17.83
N THR A 115 -1.72 8.36 17.95
CA THR A 115 -0.46 8.55 17.20
C THR A 115 -0.53 8.37 15.70
N LEU A 116 -1.58 7.78 15.18
CA LEU A 116 -1.68 7.52 13.75
C LEU A 116 -2.09 8.73 12.90
N HIS A 117 -2.61 9.78 13.49
CA HIS A 117 -3.04 11.01 12.81
C HIS A 117 -3.80 10.81 11.48
N LEU A 118 -4.45 9.67 11.34
CA LEU A 118 -5.20 9.34 10.14
C LEU A 118 -6.63 9.86 10.18
N GLY A 119 -7.15 10.19 11.38
CA GLY A 119 -8.56 10.56 11.56
C GLY A 119 -8.98 11.83 10.82
N ARG A 120 -8.04 12.75 10.53
CA ARG A 120 -8.30 13.95 9.73
C ARG A 120 -8.37 13.66 8.23
N THR A 121 -7.48 12.82 7.74
CA THR A 121 -7.24 12.65 6.29
C THR A 121 -7.87 11.40 5.71
N ASN A 122 -8.35 10.48 6.57
CA ASN A 122 -8.82 9.16 6.17
C ASN A 122 -10.15 8.81 6.85
N ARG A 123 -10.98 8.04 6.14
CA ARG A 123 -12.09 7.27 6.73
C ARG A 123 -11.70 5.81 6.93
N PHE A 124 -12.15 5.25 8.04
CA PHE A 124 -11.89 3.85 8.42
C PHE A 124 -13.11 2.98 8.13
N PHE A 125 -12.85 1.82 7.53
CA PHE A 125 -13.91 0.84 7.23
C PHE A 125 -14.37 0.13 8.49
N LEU A 126 -15.67 0.08 8.72
CA LEU A 126 -16.24 -0.79 9.75
C LEU A 126 -16.03 -2.25 9.33
N GLY A 127 -15.23 -2.98 10.12
CA GLY A 127 -14.83 -4.35 9.81
C GLY A 127 -13.64 -4.48 8.86
N GLY A 128 -12.98 -3.37 8.53
CA GLY A 128 -11.75 -3.34 7.74
C GLY A 128 -11.90 -3.81 6.30
N GLY A 129 -10.78 -4.16 5.67
CA GLY A 129 -10.72 -4.53 4.26
C GLY A 129 -11.50 -5.79 3.90
N LYS A 130 -11.67 -6.73 4.81
CA LYS A 130 -12.52 -7.92 4.56
C LYS A 130 -13.98 -7.53 4.42
N ALA A 131 -14.49 -6.64 5.26
CA ALA A 131 -15.86 -6.14 5.14
C ALA A 131 -16.05 -5.37 3.83
N LEU A 132 -15.09 -4.48 3.48
CA LEU A 132 -15.09 -3.78 2.20
C LEU A 132 -15.20 -4.74 1.00
N VAL A 133 -14.32 -5.74 0.94
CA VAL A 133 -14.29 -6.74 -0.13
C VAL A 133 -15.62 -7.48 -0.22
N ASN A 134 -16.15 -7.98 0.91
CA ASN A 134 -17.42 -8.70 0.92
C ASN A 134 -18.59 -7.82 0.45
N THR A 135 -18.67 -6.57 0.93
CA THR A 135 -19.69 -5.60 0.50
C THR A 135 -19.66 -5.41 -1.03
N TYR A 136 -18.48 -5.26 -1.61
CA TYR A 136 -18.36 -5.07 -3.06
C TYR A 136 -18.66 -6.35 -3.87
N TYR A 137 -18.28 -7.53 -3.40
CA TYR A 137 -18.67 -8.77 -4.05
C TYR A 137 -20.19 -8.96 -4.03
N GLU A 138 -20.85 -8.68 -2.90
CA GLU A 138 -22.31 -8.72 -2.79
C GLU A 138 -22.99 -7.70 -3.74
N MET A 139 -22.45 -6.49 -3.84
CA MET A 139 -22.94 -5.46 -4.76
C MET A 139 -22.75 -5.90 -6.21
N ALA A 140 -21.57 -6.38 -6.58
CA ALA A 140 -21.27 -6.86 -7.93
C ALA A 140 -22.24 -8.00 -8.35
N GLN A 141 -22.46 -8.96 -7.46
CA GLN A 141 -23.40 -10.05 -7.69
C GLN A 141 -24.85 -9.57 -7.85
N ARG A 142 -25.31 -8.63 -7.01
CA ARG A 142 -26.65 -8.02 -7.14
C ARG A 142 -26.84 -7.30 -8.47
N LEU A 143 -25.78 -6.66 -8.98
CA LEU A 143 -25.78 -6.02 -10.29
C LEU A 143 -25.68 -7.02 -11.46
N GLY A 144 -25.48 -8.31 -11.19
CA GLY A 144 -25.35 -9.35 -12.20
C GLY A 144 -23.94 -9.48 -12.80
N VAL A 145 -22.90 -9.04 -12.09
CA VAL A 145 -21.50 -9.39 -12.44
C VAL A 145 -21.32 -10.89 -12.23
N ARG A 146 -20.84 -11.59 -13.25
CA ARG A 146 -20.44 -12.99 -13.10
C ARG A 146 -19.00 -13.02 -12.54
N VAL A 147 -18.79 -13.80 -11.48
CA VAL A 147 -17.46 -14.00 -10.87
C VAL A 147 -17.03 -15.45 -11.10
N GLU A 148 -15.78 -15.63 -11.57
CA GLU A 148 -15.12 -16.94 -11.62
C GLU A 148 -13.90 -16.89 -10.70
N TYR A 149 -13.86 -17.76 -9.69
CA TYR A 149 -12.74 -17.96 -8.76
C TYR A 149 -11.79 -19.03 -9.28
N ASP A 150 -10.59 -19.16 -8.68
CA ASP A 150 -9.53 -20.07 -9.14
C ASP A 150 -9.22 -19.87 -10.65
N ALA A 151 -9.45 -18.66 -11.15
CA ALA A 151 -9.36 -18.28 -12.56
C ALA A 151 -8.11 -17.42 -12.81
N ALA A 152 -6.94 -18.04 -12.66
CA ALA A 152 -5.66 -17.35 -12.85
C ALA A 152 -5.44 -16.99 -14.32
N VAL A 153 -5.45 -15.67 -14.64
CA VAL A 153 -5.10 -15.17 -15.97
C VAL A 153 -3.58 -15.19 -16.12
N SER A 154 -3.09 -15.80 -17.19
CA SER A 154 -1.67 -15.88 -17.54
C SER A 154 -1.23 -14.81 -18.54
N SER A 155 -2.09 -14.43 -19.49
CA SER A 155 -1.76 -13.42 -20.50
C SER A 155 -3.01 -12.73 -21.04
N VAL A 156 -2.79 -11.55 -21.65
CA VAL A 156 -3.78 -10.86 -22.48
C VAL A 156 -3.45 -11.16 -23.93
N GLU A 157 -4.47 -11.57 -24.69
CA GLU A 157 -4.31 -11.91 -26.12
C GLU A 157 -4.44 -10.64 -26.98
N VAL A 158 -3.33 -9.93 -27.22
CA VAL A 158 -3.31 -8.67 -28.01
C VAL A 158 -2.93 -8.97 -29.46
N ARG A 159 -3.70 -8.40 -30.41
CA ARG A 159 -3.42 -8.42 -31.85
C ARG A 159 -3.78 -7.07 -32.46
N ASN A 160 -2.84 -6.49 -33.21
CA ASN A 160 -3.06 -5.21 -33.91
C ASN A 160 -3.58 -4.09 -32.97
N GLY A 161 -3.01 -3.96 -31.77
CA GLY A 161 -3.41 -2.93 -30.79
C GLY A 161 -4.73 -3.18 -30.06
N CYS A 162 -5.36 -4.36 -30.25
CA CYS A 162 -6.59 -4.75 -29.57
C CYS A 162 -6.44 -6.09 -28.84
N ALA A 163 -6.99 -6.19 -27.63
CA ALA A 163 -7.18 -7.46 -26.98
C ALA A 163 -8.36 -8.22 -27.59
N THR A 164 -8.21 -9.52 -27.82
CA THR A 164 -9.28 -10.42 -28.22
C THR A 164 -9.85 -11.21 -27.03
N GLY A 165 -9.23 -11.07 -25.86
CA GLY A 165 -9.58 -11.73 -24.63
C GLY A 165 -8.37 -11.98 -23.74
N VAL A 166 -8.53 -12.91 -22.81
CA VAL A 166 -7.47 -13.31 -21.86
C VAL A 166 -7.30 -14.83 -21.88
N ARG A 167 -6.06 -15.28 -21.65
CA ARG A 167 -5.72 -16.71 -21.48
C ARG A 167 -5.60 -17.02 -20.00
N LEU A 168 -6.22 -18.10 -19.56
CA LEU A 168 -6.06 -18.64 -18.22
C LEU A 168 -4.82 -19.53 -18.11
N ALA A 169 -4.41 -19.85 -16.89
CA ALA A 169 -3.25 -20.69 -16.61
C ALA A 169 -3.46 -22.15 -17.08
N ASP A 170 -4.70 -22.61 -17.21
CA ASP A 170 -5.07 -23.92 -17.77
C ASP A 170 -5.03 -23.96 -19.32
N GLY A 171 -4.67 -22.84 -19.97
CA GLY A 171 -4.62 -22.70 -21.41
C GLY A 171 -5.93 -22.28 -22.08
N SER A 172 -7.06 -22.27 -21.36
CA SER A 172 -8.34 -21.82 -21.91
C SER A 172 -8.34 -20.31 -22.19
N VAL A 173 -9.13 -19.88 -23.18
CA VAL A 173 -9.23 -18.48 -23.59
C VAL A 173 -10.66 -17.97 -23.34
N LYS A 174 -10.76 -16.85 -22.66
CA LYS A 174 -12.00 -16.10 -22.46
C LYS A 174 -11.99 -14.88 -23.39
N LYS A 175 -12.95 -14.81 -24.32
CA LYS A 175 -13.08 -13.68 -25.25
C LYS A 175 -13.82 -12.51 -24.60
N ALA A 176 -13.44 -11.29 -24.96
CA ALA A 176 -14.07 -10.05 -24.52
C ALA A 176 -13.90 -8.94 -25.56
N ASP A 177 -14.82 -7.97 -25.53
CA ASP A 177 -14.75 -6.75 -26.31
C ASP A 177 -13.81 -5.71 -25.67
N ALA A 178 -13.74 -5.71 -24.31
CA ALA A 178 -12.80 -4.92 -23.54
C ALA A 178 -12.25 -5.70 -22.33
N VAL A 179 -11.03 -5.38 -21.93
CA VAL A 179 -10.33 -5.98 -20.79
C VAL A 179 -9.88 -4.90 -19.82
N VAL A 180 -10.24 -5.03 -18.55
CA VAL A 180 -9.77 -4.17 -17.46
C VAL A 180 -8.85 -4.96 -16.54
N LEU A 181 -7.61 -4.51 -16.43
CA LEU A 181 -6.54 -5.15 -15.67
C LEU A 181 -6.42 -4.55 -14.27
N THR A 182 -6.61 -5.38 -13.26
CA THR A 182 -6.61 -4.98 -11.84
C THR A 182 -5.95 -6.05 -10.97
N SER A 183 -4.98 -6.77 -11.55
CA SER A 183 -4.37 -7.97 -10.97
C SER A 183 -3.32 -7.71 -9.89
N GLY A 184 -3.18 -6.47 -9.43
CA GLY A 184 -2.18 -6.09 -8.42
C GLY A 184 -0.77 -5.95 -8.99
N GLY A 185 0.21 -5.92 -8.10
CA GLY A 185 1.63 -5.80 -8.43
C GLY A 185 2.33 -7.16 -8.50
N PHE A 186 3.63 -7.15 -8.14
CA PHE A 186 4.49 -8.34 -8.16
C PHE A 186 5.22 -8.59 -6.84
N GLU A 187 4.76 -8.01 -5.74
CA GLU A 187 5.40 -8.12 -4.41
C GLU A 187 5.46 -9.55 -3.87
N ALA A 188 4.59 -10.44 -4.34
CA ALA A 188 4.65 -11.86 -3.97
C ALA A 188 5.62 -12.68 -4.83
N ASN A 189 6.17 -12.10 -5.90
CA ASN A 189 7.16 -12.75 -6.76
C ASN A 189 8.58 -12.42 -6.30
N ILE A 190 9.10 -13.22 -5.37
CA ILE A 190 10.43 -13.00 -4.80
C ILE A 190 11.52 -13.03 -5.88
N ASP A 191 11.43 -13.92 -6.89
CA ASP A 191 12.40 -13.99 -7.98
C ASP A 191 12.38 -12.70 -8.82
N TRP A 192 11.23 -12.07 -9.00
CA TRP A 192 11.14 -10.78 -9.66
C TRP A 192 11.73 -9.66 -8.79
N LEU A 193 11.47 -9.64 -7.49
CA LEU A 193 12.10 -8.69 -6.57
C LEU A 193 13.62 -8.85 -6.56
N LYS A 194 14.16 -10.07 -6.66
CA LYS A 194 15.59 -10.33 -6.74
C LYS A 194 16.27 -9.68 -7.95
N ARG A 195 15.56 -9.49 -9.07
CA ARG A 195 16.13 -8.79 -10.25
C ARG A 195 16.57 -7.36 -9.92
N TYR A 196 15.93 -6.73 -8.93
CA TYR A 196 16.19 -5.34 -8.55
C TYR A 196 16.91 -5.20 -7.21
N TRP A 197 16.69 -6.11 -6.27
CA TRP A 197 17.20 -6.07 -4.90
C TRP A 197 18.25 -7.14 -4.60
N GLY A 198 18.53 -8.05 -5.55
CA GLY A 198 19.41 -9.17 -5.33
C GLY A 198 18.90 -10.13 -4.25
N ASP A 199 19.79 -10.89 -3.64
CA ASP A 199 19.46 -11.92 -2.64
C ASP A 199 18.84 -11.33 -1.36
N ALA A 200 18.95 -10.03 -1.13
CA ALA A 200 18.25 -9.34 -0.04
C ALA A 200 16.73 -9.59 -0.02
N ALA A 201 16.13 -9.79 -1.20
CA ALA A 201 14.71 -10.07 -1.33
C ALA A 201 14.24 -11.38 -0.68
N ASP A 202 15.13 -12.34 -0.45
CA ASP A 202 14.81 -13.58 0.28
C ASP A 202 14.38 -13.30 1.73
N ASN A 203 14.91 -12.24 2.32
CA ASN A 203 14.61 -11.83 3.68
C ASN A 203 13.36 -10.92 3.80
N TYR A 204 12.73 -10.54 2.67
CA TYR A 204 11.52 -9.73 2.70
C TYR A 204 10.32 -10.58 3.12
N VAL A 205 9.44 -9.98 3.89
CA VAL A 205 8.12 -10.51 4.22
C VAL A 205 7.10 -9.83 3.32
N VAL A 206 6.21 -10.58 2.73
CA VAL A 206 5.10 -10.05 1.93
C VAL A 206 3.91 -9.81 2.85
N ARG A 207 3.69 -8.56 3.20
CA ARG A 207 2.55 -8.14 4.03
C ARG A 207 1.29 -8.03 3.18
N GLY A 208 0.91 -9.10 2.56
CA GLY A 208 -0.19 -9.18 1.62
C GLY A 208 -0.40 -10.61 1.11
N THR A 209 -1.26 -10.70 0.10
CA THR A 209 -1.61 -11.97 -0.52
C THR A 209 -0.43 -12.58 -1.29
N PRO A 210 -0.28 -13.91 -1.32
CA PRO A 210 0.67 -14.58 -2.21
C PRO A 210 0.24 -14.54 -3.69
N GLU A 211 -0.95 -14.02 -4.01
CA GLU A 211 -1.51 -14.06 -5.35
C GLU A 211 -0.98 -12.95 -6.28
N ASN A 212 -0.40 -11.87 -5.75
CA ASN A 212 0.15 -10.76 -6.53
C ASN A 212 1.55 -11.10 -7.07
N ASP A 213 1.60 -11.99 -8.07
CA ASP A 213 2.85 -12.51 -8.66
C ASP A 213 3.31 -11.74 -9.92
N GLY A 214 2.58 -10.73 -10.36
CA GLY A 214 2.93 -9.90 -11.51
C GLY A 214 2.76 -10.55 -12.88
N ARG A 215 2.18 -11.74 -12.98
CA ARG A 215 2.12 -12.53 -14.22
C ARG A 215 1.47 -11.77 -15.37
N VAL A 216 0.33 -11.10 -15.12
CA VAL A 216 -0.38 -10.30 -16.13
C VAL A 216 0.45 -9.09 -16.55
N LEU A 217 1.08 -8.41 -15.60
CA LEU A 217 1.99 -7.30 -15.87
C LEU A 217 3.16 -7.76 -16.76
N ALA A 218 3.83 -8.86 -16.40
CA ALA A 218 4.94 -9.43 -17.18
C ALA A 218 4.52 -9.72 -18.62
N SER A 219 3.38 -10.39 -18.79
CA SER A 219 2.84 -10.74 -20.12
C SER A 219 2.66 -9.52 -21.04
N LEU A 220 2.24 -8.38 -20.50
CA LEU A 220 2.07 -7.17 -21.32
C LEU A 220 3.39 -6.45 -21.58
N LEU A 221 4.29 -6.40 -20.60
CA LEU A 221 5.65 -5.85 -20.80
C LEU A 221 6.41 -6.64 -21.89
N GLU A 222 6.29 -7.98 -21.91
CA GLU A 222 6.86 -8.83 -22.95
C GLU A 222 6.26 -8.57 -24.33
N GLN A 223 5.00 -8.12 -24.41
CA GLN A 223 4.32 -7.71 -25.64
C GLN A 223 4.60 -6.25 -26.04
N GLY A 224 5.49 -5.54 -25.32
CA GLY A 224 5.90 -4.18 -25.64
C GLY A 224 5.05 -3.09 -24.99
N ALA A 225 4.26 -3.39 -23.95
CA ALA A 225 3.62 -2.35 -23.16
C ALA A 225 4.66 -1.48 -22.44
N ALA A 226 4.38 -0.19 -22.33
CA ALA A 226 5.21 0.74 -21.58
C ALA A 226 5.03 0.55 -20.08
N SER A 227 6.13 0.67 -19.33
CA SER A 227 6.10 0.66 -17.87
C SER A 227 6.15 2.07 -17.28
N ALA A 228 5.55 2.25 -16.11
CA ALA A 228 5.66 3.45 -15.29
C ALA A 228 6.10 3.09 -13.88
N GLY A 229 6.86 3.98 -13.24
CA GLY A 229 7.36 3.81 -11.87
C GLY A 229 8.72 3.13 -11.76
N ASP A 230 9.33 3.28 -10.58
CA ASP A 230 10.63 2.68 -10.27
C ASP A 230 10.46 1.19 -9.93
N PRO A 231 11.16 0.27 -10.62
CA PRO A 231 11.12 -1.16 -10.30
C PRO A 231 11.66 -1.51 -8.91
N LYS A 232 12.47 -0.63 -8.30
CA LYS A 232 12.91 -0.73 -6.90
C LYS A 232 11.96 -0.05 -5.92
N GLY A 233 10.97 0.69 -6.43
CA GLY A 233 9.99 1.40 -5.62
C GLY A 233 8.92 0.46 -5.08
N PHE A 234 8.67 0.52 -3.78
CA PHE A 234 7.58 -0.20 -3.14
C PHE A 234 7.13 0.47 -1.84
N HIS A 235 5.88 0.25 -1.48
CA HIS A 235 5.38 0.48 -0.14
C HIS A 235 5.80 -0.71 0.73
N ALA A 236 6.74 -0.49 1.62
CA ALA A 236 7.17 -1.49 2.56
C ALA A 236 7.25 -0.91 3.97
N VAL A 237 6.74 -1.65 4.93
CA VAL A 237 6.65 -1.23 6.34
C VAL A 237 7.58 -2.07 7.21
N ALA A 238 7.87 -1.58 8.41
CA ALA A 238 8.47 -2.40 9.44
C ALA A 238 7.46 -3.45 9.93
N VAL A 239 7.79 -4.73 9.82
CA VAL A 239 7.00 -5.84 10.38
C VAL A 239 7.82 -6.61 11.39
N ASP A 240 7.16 -7.25 12.34
CA ASP A 240 7.83 -8.16 13.27
C ASP A 240 8.55 -9.27 12.50
N ALA A 241 9.81 -9.53 12.83
CA ALA A 241 10.63 -10.51 12.12
C ALA A 241 10.10 -11.95 12.20
N ARG A 242 9.17 -12.21 13.11
CA ARG A 242 8.46 -13.50 13.29
C ARG A 242 7.20 -13.60 12.42
N ALA A 243 6.87 -12.56 11.65
CA ALA A 243 5.72 -12.56 10.74
C ALA A 243 5.85 -13.70 9.71
N PRO A 244 4.73 -14.31 9.29
CA PRO A 244 4.75 -15.30 8.22
C PRO A 244 5.21 -14.66 6.91
N LYS A 245 5.81 -15.45 6.00
CA LYS A 245 6.33 -14.97 4.71
C LYS A 245 5.26 -14.24 3.90
N PHE A 246 4.02 -14.69 3.95
CA PHE A 246 2.87 -14.11 3.26
C PHE A 246 1.69 -13.92 4.22
N ASP A 247 0.78 -13.02 3.84
CA ASP A 247 -0.56 -12.86 4.44
C ASP A 247 -0.56 -12.41 5.91
N GLY A 248 0.56 -11.86 6.40
CA GLY A 248 0.67 -11.36 7.78
C GLY A 248 -0.25 -10.17 8.09
N GLY A 249 -0.64 -9.43 7.06
CA GLY A 249 -1.61 -8.34 7.16
C GLY A 249 -1.16 -7.17 8.04
N ILE A 250 -2.14 -6.45 8.58
CA ILE A 250 -1.88 -5.29 9.46
C ILE A 250 -1.35 -5.72 10.83
N ALA A 251 -1.75 -6.89 11.32
CA ALA A 251 -1.44 -7.33 12.68
C ALA A 251 0.06 -7.52 12.95
N THR A 252 0.88 -7.71 11.92
CA THR A 252 2.34 -7.88 12.04
C THR A 252 3.12 -6.59 11.87
N ARG A 253 2.48 -5.48 11.48
CA ARG A 253 3.12 -4.17 11.38
C ARG A 253 3.46 -3.63 12.75
N LEU A 254 4.64 -3.02 12.87
CA LEU A 254 5.07 -2.37 14.09
C LEU A 254 5.11 -0.84 13.90
N ASP A 255 4.35 -0.15 14.73
CA ASP A 255 4.27 1.31 14.77
C ASP A 255 5.12 1.90 15.92
N SER A 256 6.08 1.14 16.47
CA SER A 256 6.96 1.52 17.58
C SER A 256 8.06 2.51 17.18
N VAL A 257 8.37 2.57 15.91
CA VAL A 257 9.52 3.33 15.34
C VAL A 257 9.61 4.77 15.86
N PRO A 258 8.56 5.62 15.81
CA PRO A 258 8.68 7.02 16.20
C PRO A 258 8.90 7.21 17.72
N PHE A 259 8.59 6.22 18.54
CA PHE A 259 8.57 6.31 20.00
C PHE A 259 9.82 5.77 20.70
N GLY A 260 10.80 5.33 19.93
CA GLY A 260 12.09 4.85 20.41
C GLY A 260 13.20 5.17 19.44
N ILE A 261 14.20 4.30 19.38
CA ILE A 261 15.24 4.31 18.36
C ILE A 261 15.25 2.99 17.60
N VAL A 262 15.75 3.03 16.36
CA VAL A 262 15.88 1.83 15.53
C VAL A 262 17.34 1.60 15.17
N LEU A 263 17.83 0.41 15.49
CA LEU A 263 19.22 -0.02 15.30
C LEU A 263 19.31 -1.09 14.22
N ASN A 264 20.38 -1.07 13.43
CA ASN A 264 20.75 -2.21 12.61
C ASN A 264 21.43 -3.30 13.46
N LYS A 265 21.81 -4.44 12.86
CA LYS A 265 22.47 -5.55 13.57
C LYS A 265 23.83 -5.21 14.17
N HIS A 266 24.40 -4.06 13.80
CA HIS A 266 25.65 -3.53 14.39
C HIS A 266 25.39 -2.54 15.53
N GLY A 267 24.15 -2.43 16.02
CA GLY A 267 23.80 -1.52 17.12
C GLY A 267 23.81 -0.04 16.74
N GLN A 268 23.70 0.31 15.47
CA GLN A 268 23.79 1.67 14.95
C GLN A 268 22.43 2.16 14.44
N ARG A 269 22.06 3.40 14.78
CA ARG A 269 20.94 4.11 14.16
C ARG A 269 21.26 4.41 12.70
N PHE A 270 20.27 4.38 11.81
CA PHE A 270 20.46 4.56 10.37
C PHE A 270 19.49 5.56 9.73
N TYR A 271 18.47 6.02 10.44
CA TYR A 271 17.53 7.01 9.95
C TYR A 271 16.93 7.85 11.10
N ASP A 272 16.28 8.99 10.78
CA ASP A 272 15.53 9.80 11.73
C ASP A 272 14.14 9.19 11.96
N GLU A 273 13.94 8.60 13.11
CA GLU A 273 12.67 7.94 13.47
C GLU A 273 11.53 8.95 13.70
N GLY A 274 11.86 10.22 13.90
CA GLY A 274 10.93 11.31 14.17
C GLY A 274 10.78 12.32 13.04
N GLU A 275 11.13 12.00 11.79
CA GLU A 275 11.18 12.94 10.67
C GLU A 275 9.84 13.65 10.36
N ASP A 276 8.73 12.95 10.39
CA ASP A 276 7.37 13.48 10.08
C ASP A 276 6.32 12.56 10.71
N PHE A 277 5.05 12.95 10.61
CA PHE A 277 3.93 12.12 11.01
C PHE A 277 4.03 10.70 10.45
N TRP A 278 3.91 9.72 11.32
CA TRP A 278 4.06 8.31 11.00
C TRP A 278 3.27 7.85 9.76
N PRO A 279 2.01 8.26 9.53
CA PRO A 279 1.25 7.90 8.33
C PRO A 279 1.84 8.37 7.00
N LYS A 280 2.76 9.31 7.03
CA LYS A 280 3.48 9.81 5.85
C LYS A 280 4.85 9.13 5.67
N ARG A 281 5.38 8.49 6.73
CA ARG A 281 6.75 7.92 6.73
C ARG A 281 6.82 6.42 6.96
N TYR A 282 5.80 5.80 7.56
CA TYR A 282 5.81 4.36 7.88
C TYR A 282 6.13 3.45 6.69
N ALA A 283 5.75 3.88 5.50
CA ALA A 283 5.85 3.08 4.28
C ALA A 283 7.25 3.02 3.66
N ILE A 284 8.20 3.83 4.16
CA ILE A 284 9.61 3.77 3.73
C ILE A 284 10.46 2.86 4.63
N TRP A 285 9.98 2.56 5.84
CA TRP A 285 10.78 1.85 6.84
C TRP A 285 11.14 0.42 6.43
N GLY A 286 10.28 -0.26 5.66
CA GLY A 286 10.65 -1.55 5.08
C GLY A 286 11.83 -1.43 4.12
N ARG A 287 11.87 -0.38 3.27
CA ARG A 287 13.00 -0.12 2.38
C ARG A 287 14.28 0.22 3.16
N LEU A 288 14.18 1.09 4.15
CA LEU A 288 15.32 1.45 5.00
C LEU A 288 15.91 0.23 5.72
N ILE A 289 15.06 -0.71 6.16
CA ILE A 289 15.50 -1.99 6.73
C ILE A 289 16.10 -2.91 5.66
N ALA A 290 15.55 -2.92 4.44
CA ALA A 290 16.07 -3.71 3.33
C ALA A 290 17.50 -3.32 2.93
N GLU A 291 17.89 -2.08 3.17
CA GLU A 291 19.23 -1.55 2.95
C GLU A 291 20.21 -1.87 4.10
N GLN A 292 19.73 -2.40 5.25
CA GLN A 292 20.58 -2.75 6.37
C GLN A 292 21.17 -4.16 6.22
N PRO A 293 22.31 -4.42 6.86
CA PRO A 293 22.90 -5.76 6.88
C PRO A 293 21.88 -6.82 7.34
N ASP A 294 21.81 -7.94 6.63
CA ASP A 294 20.89 -9.06 6.81
C ASP A 294 19.39 -8.65 6.72
N GLN A 295 19.08 -7.45 6.22
CA GLN A 295 17.74 -6.90 6.10
C GLN A 295 16.93 -7.02 7.41
N ILE A 296 17.59 -6.70 8.52
CA ILE A 296 17.03 -6.74 9.87
C ILE A 296 17.37 -5.45 10.63
N ALA A 297 16.41 -5.00 11.44
CA ALA A 297 16.60 -3.90 12.37
C ALA A 297 15.92 -4.22 13.71
N TYR A 298 16.16 -3.38 14.70
CA TYR A 298 15.68 -3.59 16.06
C TYR A 298 15.15 -2.27 16.60
N SER A 299 13.84 -2.20 16.90
CA SER A 299 13.23 -1.08 17.59
C SER A 299 13.38 -1.26 19.09
N ILE A 300 13.84 -0.21 19.80
CA ILE A 300 14.00 -0.19 21.25
C ILE A 300 13.17 0.96 21.82
N VAL A 301 12.30 0.63 22.76
CA VAL A 301 11.46 1.56 23.52
C VAL A 301 11.57 1.24 25.02
N ASP A 302 11.08 2.11 25.88
CA ASP A 302 11.01 1.85 27.32
C ASP A 302 9.57 1.92 27.88
N ALA A 303 9.42 1.80 29.19
CA ALA A 303 8.14 1.79 29.87
C ALA A 303 7.29 3.06 29.64
N ARG A 304 7.89 4.20 29.24
CA ARG A 304 7.14 5.44 28.99
C ARG A 304 6.41 5.44 27.66
N THR A 305 6.96 4.72 26.67
CA THR A 305 6.48 4.84 25.28
C THR A 305 5.90 3.55 24.72
N ILE A 306 5.96 2.44 25.44
CA ILE A 306 5.43 1.13 24.99
C ILE A 306 3.93 1.19 24.67
N ASP A 307 3.16 2.01 25.38
CA ASP A 307 1.72 2.16 25.19
C ASP A 307 1.35 3.27 24.19
N CYS A 308 2.35 3.94 23.56
CA CYS A 308 2.11 5.03 22.60
C CYS A 308 1.74 4.54 21.18
N PHE A 309 1.81 3.25 20.91
CA PHE A 309 1.53 2.68 19.59
C PHE A 309 0.61 1.45 19.69
N LEU A 310 0.11 1.00 18.54
CA LEU A 310 -0.78 -0.15 18.50
C LEU A 310 -0.06 -1.41 19.03
N THR A 311 -0.76 -2.15 19.87
CA THR A 311 -0.26 -3.41 20.45
C THR A 311 0.18 -4.37 19.33
N SER A 312 1.40 -4.89 19.46
CA SER A 312 1.93 -5.91 18.56
C SER A 312 1.23 -7.26 18.76
N LEU A 313 1.12 -8.02 17.66
CA LEU A 313 0.67 -9.42 17.73
C LEU A 313 1.63 -10.30 18.54
N TYR A 314 2.92 -9.99 18.50
CA TYR A 314 3.97 -10.72 19.20
C TYR A 314 4.45 -9.92 20.41
N LYS A 315 4.70 -10.62 21.53
CA LYS A 315 5.29 -9.99 22.70
C LYS A 315 6.69 -9.45 22.36
N PRO A 316 7.06 -8.25 22.89
CA PRO A 316 8.42 -7.74 22.77
C PRO A 316 9.43 -8.63 23.49
N PHE A 317 10.70 -8.52 23.14
CA PHE A 317 11.76 -8.83 24.10
C PHE A 317 11.66 -7.83 25.25
N GLU A 318 11.87 -8.27 26.48
CA GLU A 318 11.74 -7.44 27.69
C GLU A 318 12.92 -7.72 28.63
N ALA A 319 13.49 -6.64 29.17
CA ALA A 319 14.57 -6.74 30.14
C ALA A 319 14.62 -5.52 31.07
N THR A 320 15.31 -5.63 32.19
CA THR A 320 15.50 -4.54 33.16
C THR A 320 16.72 -3.66 32.86
N THR A 321 17.63 -4.13 32.00
CA THR A 321 18.78 -3.37 31.52
C THR A 321 18.84 -3.36 29.99
N ILE A 322 19.48 -2.35 29.40
CA ILE A 322 19.69 -2.28 27.95
C ILE A 322 20.62 -3.39 27.48
N GLU A 323 21.61 -3.74 28.29
CA GLU A 323 22.58 -4.79 28.02
C GLU A 323 21.88 -6.17 27.92
N ASP A 324 20.99 -6.49 28.85
CA ASP A 324 20.23 -7.76 28.84
C ASP A 324 19.23 -7.78 27.67
N LEU A 325 18.58 -6.64 27.36
CA LEU A 325 17.71 -6.53 26.20
C LEU A 325 18.48 -6.79 24.89
N ALA A 326 19.66 -6.18 24.74
CA ALA A 326 20.52 -6.38 23.57
C ALA A 326 20.94 -7.85 23.44
N ALA A 327 21.35 -8.49 24.52
CA ALA A 327 21.69 -9.91 24.54
C ALA A 327 20.51 -10.79 24.14
N ALA A 328 19.31 -10.52 24.64
CA ALA A 328 18.09 -11.25 24.27
C ALA A 328 17.74 -11.09 22.79
N MET A 329 18.08 -9.96 22.15
CA MET A 329 17.90 -9.71 20.72
C MET A 329 19.06 -10.22 19.85
N GLY A 330 20.11 -10.79 20.44
CA GLY A 330 21.30 -11.26 19.72
C GLY A 330 22.22 -10.14 19.22
N LEU A 331 22.19 -8.97 19.88
CA LEU A 331 23.04 -7.82 19.58
C LEU A 331 24.20 -7.73 20.58
N ASP A 332 25.25 -6.99 20.22
CA ASP A 332 26.35 -6.71 21.15
C ASP A 332 25.90 -5.77 22.26
N PRO A 333 25.86 -6.22 23.55
CA PRO A 333 25.32 -5.43 24.66
C PRO A 333 26.06 -4.12 24.88
N ALA A 334 27.39 -4.13 24.76
CA ALA A 334 28.21 -2.94 25.01
C ALA A 334 27.96 -1.85 23.94
N THR A 335 27.87 -2.24 22.68
CA THR A 335 27.60 -1.33 21.57
C THR A 335 26.20 -0.72 21.69
N VAL A 336 25.16 -1.53 21.95
CA VAL A 336 23.79 -1.05 22.09
C VAL A 336 23.67 -0.08 23.27
N ALA A 337 24.23 -0.44 24.42
CA ALA A 337 24.22 0.43 25.60
C ALA A 337 24.97 1.75 25.35
N CYS A 338 26.09 1.71 24.60
CA CYS A 338 26.81 2.92 24.19
C CYS A 338 25.94 3.81 23.28
N THR A 339 25.24 3.23 22.30
CA THR A 339 24.34 3.95 21.40
C THR A 339 23.18 4.61 22.15
N VAL A 340 22.51 3.87 23.04
CA VAL A 340 21.41 4.39 23.87
C VAL A 340 21.90 5.52 24.79
N ARG A 341 23.02 5.35 25.49
CA ARG A 341 23.61 6.42 26.33
C ARG A 341 23.99 7.65 25.51
N GLY A 342 24.57 7.44 24.31
CA GLY A 342 24.92 8.52 23.38
C GLY A 342 23.70 9.29 22.92
N TYR A 343 22.63 8.60 22.58
CA TYR A 343 21.34 9.19 22.20
C TYR A 343 20.74 9.99 23.36
N ASN A 344 20.62 9.39 24.56
CA ASN A 344 20.02 10.04 25.74
C ASN A 344 20.73 11.36 26.10
N LYS A 345 22.08 11.40 26.00
CA LYS A 345 22.89 12.60 26.28
C LYS A 345 22.64 13.78 25.32
N ARG A 346 22.02 13.52 24.19
CA ARG A 346 21.83 14.51 23.12
C ARG A 346 20.37 14.96 22.97
N ILE A 347 19.48 14.48 23.82
CA ILE A 347 18.10 14.97 23.88
C ILE A 347 18.13 16.42 24.40
N ARG A 348 17.42 17.29 23.67
CA ARG A 348 17.24 18.68 24.09
C ARG A 348 16.36 18.76 25.32
N PRO A 349 16.76 19.50 26.38
CA PRO A 349 15.90 19.67 27.55
C PRO A 349 14.69 20.58 27.23
N GLY A 350 13.58 20.38 27.95
CA GLY A 350 12.43 21.28 27.96
C GLY A 350 11.38 21.02 26.88
N GLY A 351 11.59 20.07 26.00
CA GLY A 351 10.56 19.64 25.04
C GLY A 351 9.35 19.01 25.76
N ARG A 352 8.16 19.26 25.24
CA ARG A 352 6.92 18.64 25.72
C ARG A 352 6.53 17.51 24.78
N PHE A 353 6.66 16.28 25.28
CA PHE A 353 6.25 15.09 24.53
C PHE A 353 4.75 15.08 24.28
N ASP A 354 4.37 14.98 22.99
CA ASP A 354 3.00 14.81 22.55
C ASP A 354 2.96 13.88 21.33
N PRO A 355 2.57 12.63 21.50
CA PRO A 355 2.52 11.66 20.40
C PRO A 355 1.50 12.04 19.31
N ALA A 356 0.63 13.03 19.56
CA ALA A 356 -0.39 13.47 18.64
C ALA A 356 0.02 14.66 17.76
N THR A 357 1.15 15.28 17.98
CA THR A 357 1.66 16.41 17.19
C THR A 357 3.11 16.17 16.75
N LEU A 358 3.61 16.95 15.80
CA LEU A 358 5.05 17.10 15.60
C LEU A 358 5.60 17.94 16.76
N ASP A 359 5.97 17.28 17.83
CA ASP A 359 6.38 17.92 19.06
C ASP A 359 7.79 18.55 18.97
N ASP A 360 8.22 19.24 20.01
CA ASP A 360 9.53 19.88 20.08
C ASP A 360 10.61 19.01 20.77
N CYS A 361 10.29 17.75 21.08
CA CYS A 361 11.24 16.79 21.64
C CYS A 361 12.21 16.30 20.56
N SER A 362 13.42 16.82 20.55
CA SER A 362 14.43 16.51 19.53
C SER A 362 15.81 16.27 20.13
N THR A 363 16.75 15.82 19.30
CA THR A 363 18.16 15.66 19.67
C THR A 363 19.02 16.74 19.04
N ASP A 364 20.17 17.03 19.66
CA ASP A 364 21.18 17.97 19.14
C ASP A 364 22.57 17.36 19.12
N GLY A 365 23.39 17.72 18.10
CA GLY A 365 24.76 17.29 17.97
C GLY A 365 24.96 15.80 17.69
N LEU A 366 23.94 15.07 17.27
CA LEU A 366 24.05 13.73 16.67
C LEU A 366 24.31 13.86 15.16
N LYS A 367 25.17 13.00 14.61
CA LYS A 367 25.34 12.88 13.16
C LYS A 367 23.99 12.55 12.46
N LEU A 368 23.16 11.75 13.12
CA LEU A 368 21.81 11.39 12.71
C LEU A 368 20.85 11.92 13.78
N PRO A 369 20.12 13.01 13.53
CA PRO A 369 19.18 13.58 14.49
C PRO A 369 17.98 12.67 14.72
N LYS A 370 17.20 12.95 15.77
CA LYS A 370 15.79 12.59 15.89
C LYS A 370 15.01 13.90 16.04
N SER A 371 14.16 14.18 15.05
CA SER A 371 13.54 15.50 14.89
C SER A 371 12.36 15.74 15.83
N HIS A 372 11.59 14.69 16.14
CA HIS A 372 10.41 14.73 17.01
C HIS A 372 10.35 13.48 17.90
N TRP A 373 9.58 13.54 18.96
CA TRP A 373 9.33 12.46 19.92
C TRP A 373 10.60 11.87 20.55
N ALA A 374 11.64 12.67 20.67
CA ALA A 374 12.90 12.24 21.31
C ALA A 374 12.70 12.17 22.83
N GLN A 375 12.42 10.97 23.35
CA GLN A 375 12.37 10.68 24.78
C GLN A 375 13.60 9.90 25.21
N PRO A 376 14.12 10.10 26.45
CA PRO A 376 15.18 9.25 26.96
C PRO A 376 14.71 7.81 27.08
N ILE A 377 15.60 6.88 26.79
CA ILE A 377 15.38 5.43 26.99
C ILE A 377 16.16 5.05 28.24
N ASP A 378 15.54 5.26 29.42
CA ASP A 378 16.17 5.05 30.75
C ASP A 378 15.17 4.62 31.84
N ALA A 379 13.90 4.33 31.48
CA ALA A 379 12.86 3.85 32.39
C ALA A 379 12.57 2.36 32.15
N PRO A 380 13.11 1.46 32.98
CA PRO A 380 12.82 0.03 32.85
C PRO A 380 11.34 -0.28 33.17
N PRO A 381 10.79 -1.39 32.66
CA PRO A 381 11.42 -2.33 31.73
C PRO A 381 11.65 -1.76 30.35
N PHE A 382 12.70 -2.26 29.68
CA PHE A 382 13.00 -1.95 28.29
C PHE A 382 12.42 -3.00 27.38
N TYR A 383 11.95 -2.57 26.20
CA TYR A 383 11.29 -3.44 25.24
C TYR A 383 11.97 -3.35 23.86
N GLY A 384 12.06 -4.50 23.20
CA GLY A 384 12.65 -4.61 21.88
C GLY A 384 11.82 -5.42 20.89
N TYR A 385 11.88 -5.05 19.61
CA TYR A 385 11.27 -5.80 18.53
C TYR A 385 12.27 -5.96 17.39
N ALA A 386 12.45 -7.18 16.90
CA ALA A 386 13.16 -7.41 15.64
C ALA A 386 12.23 -7.12 14.46
N LEU A 387 12.75 -6.39 13.46
CA LEU A 387 12.00 -5.86 12.32
C LEU A 387 12.55 -6.41 11.01
N ARG A 388 11.64 -6.76 10.08
CA ARG A 388 11.93 -7.12 8.69
C ARG A 388 11.21 -6.19 7.73
N PRO A 389 11.67 -6.08 6.44
CA PRO A 389 10.92 -5.41 5.40
C PRO A 389 9.60 -6.13 5.12
N GLY A 390 8.48 -5.45 5.32
CA GLY A 390 7.15 -5.96 4.99
C GLY A 390 6.63 -5.33 3.71
N VAL A 391 6.89 -5.92 2.55
CA VAL A 391 6.47 -5.40 1.25
C VAL A 391 4.97 -5.60 1.08
N THR A 392 4.26 -4.55 0.68
CA THR A 392 2.79 -4.58 0.55
C THR A 392 2.31 -4.21 -0.85
N PHE A 393 3.12 -3.43 -1.59
CA PHE A 393 2.66 -2.77 -2.80
C PHE A 393 3.88 -2.36 -3.63
N THR A 394 3.96 -2.80 -4.88
CA THR A 394 5.03 -2.42 -5.81
C THR A 394 4.60 -1.21 -6.64
N TYR A 395 5.54 -0.30 -6.97
CA TYR A 395 5.17 0.90 -7.73
C TYR A 395 5.28 0.69 -9.23
N MET A 396 6.27 -0.05 -9.72
CA MET A 396 6.35 -0.32 -11.15
C MET A 396 5.11 -1.06 -11.65
N GLY A 397 4.52 -0.54 -12.71
CA GLY A 397 3.34 -1.10 -13.36
C GLY A 397 3.26 -0.67 -14.81
N LEU A 398 2.08 -0.80 -15.40
CA LEU A 398 1.78 -0.38 -16.77
C LEU A 398 1.65 1.15 -16.84
N ALA A 399 2.21 1.76 -17.87
CA ALA A 399 1.90 3.13 -18.23
C ALA A 399 0.48 3.21 -18.82
N ILE A 400 -0.28 4.23 -18.42
CA ILE A 400 -1.65 4.47 -18.89
C ILE A 400 -1.86 5.93 -19.31
N ASP A 401 -2.89 6.16 -20.14
CA ASP A 401 -3.43 7.50 -20.38
C ASP A 401 -4.52 7.88 -19.36
N ARG A 402 -5.11 9.08 -19.51
CA ARG A 402 -6.15 9.59 -18.60
C ARG A 402 -7.45 8.79 -18.62
N ASP A 403 -7.72 8.03 -19.68
CA ASP A 403 -8.86 7.14 -19.83
C ASP A 403 -8.54 5.73 -19.35
N CYS A 404 -7.39 5.55 -18.66
CA CYS A 404 -6.86 4.27 -18.16
C CYS A 404 -6.46 3.26 -19.24
N ARG A 405 -6.34 3.66 -20.53
CA ARG A 405 -5.87 2.74 -21.57
C ARG A 405 -4.38 2.47 -21.42
N VAL A 406 -3.99 1.22 -21.56
CA VAL A 406 -2.59 0.79 -21.49
C VAL A 406 -1.81 1.35 -22.68
N LEU A 407 -0.67 1.98 -22.42
CA LEU A 407 0.25 2.52 -23.40
C LEU A 407 1.29 1.50 -23.83
N MET A 408 1.64 1.51 -25.11
CA MET A 408 2.74 0.74 -25.69
C MET A 408 4.03 1.60 -25.68
N GLN A 409 5.19 0.96 -25.85
CA GLN A 409 6.49 1.65 -25.87
C GLN A 409 6.62 2.69 -26.99
N ASP A 410 5.88 2.55 -28.09
CA ASP A 410 5.80 3.54 -29.18
C ASP A 410 4.86 4.72 -28.88
N GLY A 411 4.24 4.74 -27.69
CA GLY A 411 3.29 5.76 -27.26
C GLY A 411 1.84 5.52 -27.70
N ALA A 412 1.56 4.49 -28.51
CA ALA A 412 0.19 4.16 -28.88
C ALA A 412 -0.58 3.57 -27.70
N ALA A 413 -1.86 3.92 -27.55
CA ALA A 413 -2.74 3.29 -26.57
C ALA A 413 -3.37 2.02 -27.14
N LEU A 414 -3.43 0.94 -26.35
CA LEU A 414 -4.25 -0.21 -26.66
C LEU A 414 -5.73 0.21 -26.68
N GLN A 415 -6.46 -0.21 -27.72
CA GLN A 415 -7.79 0.34 -27.98
C GLN A 415 -8.83 -0.06 -26.94
N ASN A 416 -8.68 -1.28 -26.35
CA ASN A 416 -9.68 -1.92 -25.49
C ASN A 416 -9.06 -2.61 -24.27
N VAL A 417 -7.85 -2.18 -23.87
CA VAL A 417 -7.19 -2.68 -22.64
C VAL A 417 -6.97 -1.52 -21.68
N PHE A 418 -7.58 -1.63 -20.52
CA PHE A 418 -7.54 -0.63 -19.46
C PHE A 418 -6.83 -1.20 -18.23
N ALA A 419 -6.21 -0.34 -17.42
CA ALA A 419 -5.58 -0.77 -16.17
C ALA A 419 -5.93 0.16 -15.01
N ALA A 420 -6.15 -0.42 -13.82
CA ALA A 420 -6.47 0.33 -12.62
C ALA A 420 -5.89 -0.34 -11.35
N GLY A 421 -5.62 0.46 -10.33
CA GLY A 421 -5.08 0.00 -9.06
C GLY A 421 -3.57 -0.19 -9.10
N GLU A 422 -3.07 -1.16 -8.37
CA GLU A 422 -1.64 -1.34 -8.18
C GLU A 422 -0.88 -1.59 -9.49
N ILE A 423 -1.45 -2.34 -10.42
CA ILE A 423 -0.82 -2.66 -11.72
C ILE A 423 -0.43 -1.42 -12.55
N MET A 424 -0.98 -0.25 -12.23
CA MET A 424 -0.66 1.02 -12.90
C MET A 424 -0.15 2.11 -11.95
N SER A 425 0.09 1.78 -10.69
CA SER A 425 0.34 2.76 -9.64
C SER A 425 1.58 3.62 -9.84
N GLY A 426 2.57 3.17 -10.61
CA GLY A 426 3.77 3.93 -10.97
C GLY A 426 3.51 5.20 -11.76
N ASN A 427 2.30 5.38 -12.32
CA ASN A 427 1.88 6.66 -12.89
C ASN A 427 1.62 7.73 -11.81
N VAL A 428 1.41 7.32 -10.56
CA VAL A 428 1.08 8.21 -9.43
C VAL A 428 2.11 8.14 -8.32
N LEU A 429 2.59 6.94 -7.98
CA LEU A 429 3.52 6.69 -6.89
C LEU A 429 4.95 6.49 -7.40
N SER A 430 5.93 6.96 -6.63
CA SER A 430 7.36 6.84 -6.97
C SER A 430 8.22 6.31 -5.81
N SER A 431 8.51 7.13 -4.79
CA SER A 431 9.45 6.78 -3.73
C SER A 431 8.82 6.58 -2.36
N GLY A 432 7.69 7.22 -2.08
CA GLY A 432 6.97 7.15 -0.82
C GLY A 432 5.48 6.86 -1.00
N TYR A 433 4.74 6.83 0.11
CA TYR A 433 3.33 6.44 0.13
C TYR A 433 2.57 7.19 1.23
N LEU A 434 1.36 7.58 0.92
CA LEU A 434 0.41 8.12 1.90
C LEU A 434 -0.53 7.00 2.38
N GLY A 435 -0.65 6.80 3.68
CA GLY A 435 -1.52 5.76 4.25
C GLY A 435 -2.94 5.86 3.69
N GLY A 436 -3.48 4.74 3.18
CA GLY A 436 -4.81 4.66 2.58
C GLY A 436 -4.91 5.07 1.10
N PHE A 437 -3.90 5.68 0.50
CA PHE A 437 -3.99 6.26 -0.84
C PHE A 437 -4.02 5.21 -1.97
N GLY A 438 -3.49 4.02 -1.76
CA GLY A 438 -3.60 2.93 -2.74
C GLY A 438 -5.05 2.51 -3.02
N LEU A 439 -5.94 2.61 -2.01
CA LEU A 439 -7.37 2.39 -2.23
C LEU A 439 -8.01 3.54 -3.03
N THR A 440 -7.57 4.77 -2.82
CA THR A 440 -8.01 5.93 -3.61
C THR A 440 -7.64 5.76 -5.08
N ILE A 441 -6.37 5.39 -5.37
CA ILE A 441 -5.92 5.04 -6.73
C ILE A 441 -6.83 3.95 -7.32
N GLY A 442 -7.04 2.86 -6.59
CA GLY A 442 -7.86 1.75 -7.05
C GLY A 442 -9.31 2.13 -7.30
N THR A 443 -9.90 2.99 -6.47
CA THR A 443 -11.30 3.41 -6.61
C THR A 443 -11.48 4.42 -7.74
N VAL A 444 -10.62 5.44 -7.83
CA VAL A 444 -10.70 6.46 -8.89
C VAL A 444 -10.48 5.83 -10.26
N PHE A 445 -9.33 5.19 -10.46
CA PHE A 445 -9.02 4.60 -11.77
C PHE A 445 -9.88 3.37 -12.09
N GLY A 446 -10.34 2.62 -11.09
CA GLY A 446 -11.32 1.53 -11.29
C GLY A 446 -12.65 2.04 -11.85
N ARG A 447 -13.16 3.17 -11.33
CA ARG A 447 -14.37 3.82 -11.86
C ARG A 447 -14.17 4.27 -13.31
N ILE A 448 -13.08 4.97 -13.60
CA ILE A 448 -12.76 5.46 -14.95
C ILE A 448 -12.65 4.26 -15.91
N ALA A 449 -11.81 3.29 -15.60
CA ALA A 449 -11.59 2.12 -16.46
C ALA A 449 -12.87 1.32 -16.72
N GLY A 450 -13.72 1.15 -15.71
CA GLY A 450 -15.01 0.46 -15.85
C GLY A 450 -15.98 1.20 -16.76
N MET A 451 -16.10 2.51 -16.60
CA MET A 451 -16.96 3.35 -17.43
C MET A 451 -16.48 3.41 -18.89
N GLU A 452 -15.18 3.58 -19.11
CA GLU A 452 -14.58 3.66 -20.44
C GLU A 452 -14.69 2.30 -21.17
N ALA A 453 -14.42 1.20 -20.49
CA ALA A 453 -14.61 -0.13 -21.05
C ALA A 453 -16.07 -0.36 -21.49
N ALA A 454 -17.05 0.04 -20.68
CA ALA A 454 -18.45 -0.09 -21.03
C ALA A 454 -18.86 0.85 -22.18
N ALA A 455 -18.35 2.07 -22.24
CA ALA A 455 -18.61 3.00 -23.32
C ALA A 455 -18.12 2.46 -24.68
N LEU A 456 -16.93 1.85 -24.67
CA LEU A 456 -16.37 1.20 -25.87
C LEU A 456 -17.26 0.07 -26.36
N THR A 457 -17.73 -0.84 -25.48
CA THR A 457 -18.55 -2.00 -25.89
C THR A 457 -19.90 -1.58 -26.46
N ARG A 458 -20.50 -0.49 -25.95
CA ARG A 458 -21.72 0.09 -26.54
C ARG A 458 -21.49 0.57 -27.98
N THR A 459 -20.35 1.22 -28.23
CA THR A 459 -20.01 1.70 -29.59
C THR A 459 -19.80 0.53 -30.56
N LEU A 460 -19.18 -0.57 -30.10
CA LEU A 460 -18.99 -1.77 -30.92
C LEU A 460 -20.32 -2.51 -31.21
N SER A 461 -21.27 -2.50 -30.27
CA SER A 461 -22.59 -3.14 -30.45
C SER A 461 -23.51 -2.39 -31.40
N GLN A 462 -23.22 -1.13 -31.71
CA GLN A 462 -24.01 -0.29 -32.64
C GLN A 462 -23.47 -0.34 -34.09
N ARG A 463 -22.35 -0.99 -34.32
CA ARG A 463 -21.73 -1.24 -35.63
C ARG A 463 -22.08 -2.63 -36.12
#